data_ec117fbc8c8dd232e5b91136a578beda
#
_entry.id   ec117fbc8c8dd232e5b91136a578beda
#
_cell.length_a   1.000
_cell.length_b   1.000
_cell.length_c   1.000
_cell.angle_alpha   90.00
_cell.angle_beta   90.00
_cell.angle_gamma   90.00
#
_symmetry.space_group_name_H-M   'P 1'
#
loop_
_entity.id
_entity.type
_entity.pdbx_description
1 polymer ?
#
loop_
_entity_poly.entity_id
_entity_poly.type
_entity_poly.pdbx_seq_one_letter_code
_entity_poly.pdbx_strand_id
1 'polypeptide(L)'
;TDLYGSASRKKPILCQSCHADPALGAPGKKGHNNFSTALHGWHANYMYVEGGRACAMCHPAASDGNTRCNRGIHPQVGKNCSNCHGTLEEHATGLLNAQKDNPSSQRLVKNLKTTVAEVKPRSPWIQEPECLGCHRSFKQPEKGSSGVNTWNEAFTQLYRVRTDNTGMRCAACHNSPHSEYPAVNAFGKNQDNTQPMQYGKSPLPIGAESTCKVCHMKEMEYSGHHPNMVRPFRNRVVLSH
;
A
#
# COMPACT_ATOMS: atom_id res chain seq x y z
N THR A 1 -6.61 -12.91 30.58
CA THR A 1 -5.23 -12.39 30.82
C THR A 1 -5.36 -10.92 31.18
N ASP A 2 -4.93 -10.54 32.37
CA ASP A 2 -4.98 -9.18 32.85
C ASP A 2 -3.73 -8.42 32.34
N LEU A 3 -3.93 -7.62 31.29
CA LEU A 3 -2.84 -6.81 30.72
C LEU A 3 -2.38 -5.72 31.70
N TYR A 4 -3.29 -5.11 32.46
CA TYR A 4 -2.96 -4.11 33.47
C TYR A 4 -2.15 -4.73 34.62
N GLY A 5 -2.59 -5.86 35.14
CA GLY A 5 -1.86 -6.56 36.18
C GLY A 5 -0.47 -7.06 35.73
N SER A 6 -0.30 -7.41 34.45
CA SER A 6 1.01 -7.81 33.92
C SER A 6 1.95 -6.60 33.78
N ALA A 7 1.43 -5.43 33.37
CA ALA A 7 2.20 -4.20 33.27
C ALA A 7 2.63 -3.70 34.66
N SER A 8 1.73 -3.69 35.63
CA SER A 8 2.03 -3.27 37.01
C SER A 8 3.07 -4.16 37.69
N ARG A 9 3.11 -5.44 37.33
CA ARG A 9 4.13 -6.39 37.82
C ARG A 9 5.45 -6.32 37.03
N LYS A 10 5.63 -5.35 36.13
CA LYS A 10 6.82 -5.23 35.26
C LYS A 10 7.06 -6.47 34.38
N LYS A 11 6.02 -7.18 34.04
CA LYS A 11 6.05 -8.35 33.14
C LYS A 11 5.07 -8.09 31.99
N PRO A 12 5.38 -7.19 31.05
CA PRO A 12 4.49 -6.89 29.93
C PRO A 12 4.30 -8.13 29.07
N ILE A 13 3.06 -8.35 28.65
CA ILE A 13 2.71 -9.40 27.71
C ILE A 13 2.63 -8.76 26.33
N LEU A 14 3.39 -9.29 25.38
CA LEU A 14 3.34 -8.84 24.01
C LEU A 14 2.00 -9.25 23.39
N CYS A 15 1.41 -8.37 22.58
CA CYS A 15 0.16 -8.65 21.89
C CYS A 15 0.26 -9.92 21.04
N GLN A 16 1.41 -10.13 20.40
CA GLN A 16 1.73 -11.31 19.59
C GLN A 16 1.77 -12.63 20.37
N SER A 17 1.80 -12.59 21.70
CA SER A 17 1.64 -13.81 22.51
C SER A 17 0.24 -14.44 22.38
N CYS A 18 -0.75 -13.66 21.95
CA CYS A 18 -2.10 -14.13 21.71
C CYS A 18 -2.55 -13.91 20.26
N HIS A 19 -2.16 -12.80 19.65
CA HIS A 19 -2.53 -12.43 18.29
C HIS A 19 -1.44 -12.83 17.31
N ALA A 20 -1.74 -13.71 16.37
CA ALA A 20 -0.80 -14.10 15.33
C ALA A 20 -0.32 -12.86 14.56
N ASP A 21 0.97 -12.80 14.29
CA ASP A 21 1.60 -11.72 13.53
C ASP A 21 2.57 -12.33 12.50
N PRO A 22 2.13 -12.49 11.25
CA PRO A 22 2.96 -13.07 10.21
C PRO A 22 4.24 -12.29 9.92
N ALA A 23 4.26 -10.96 10.14
CA ALA A 23 5.46 -10.15 9.94
C ALA A 23 6.59 -10.52 10.88
N LEU A 24 6.23 -10.89 12.09
CA LEU A 24 7.18 -11.27 13.14
C LEU A 24 7.29 -12.78 13.30
N GLY A 25 6.61 -13.56 12.45
CA GLY A 25 6.57 -15.02 12.58
C GLY A 25 5.90 -15.49 13.87
N ALA A 26 5.09 -14.67 14.52
CA ALA A 26 4.42 -15.01 15.76
C ALA A 26 3.13 -15.82 15.48
N PRO A 27 3.00 -17.05 15.99
CA PRO A 27 1.87 -17.92 15.69
C PRO A 27 0.57 -17.50 16.40
N GLY A 28 0.67 -16.72 17.49
CA GLY A 28 -0.47 -16.37 18.32
C GLY A 28 -1.14 -17.58 19.01
N LYS A 29 -2.38 -17.42 19.38
CA LYS A 29 -3.22 -18.48 19.98
C LYS A 29 -4.44 -18.72 19.13
N LYS A 30 -4.85 -19.96 19.02
CA LYS A 30 -6.10 -20.36 18.35
C LYS A 30 -7.30 -19.63 18.96
N GLY A 31 -8.25 -19.20 18.14
CA GLY A 31 -9.45 -18.50 18.57
C GLY A 31 -9.28 -17.00 18.83
N HIS A 32 -8.09 -16.44 18.59
CA HIS A 32 -7.84 -15.01 18.62
C HIS A 32 -7.68 -14.48 17.20
N ASN A 33 -8.21 -13.29 16.95
CA ASN A 33 -7.91 -12.58 15.71
C ASN A 33 -6.42 -12.37 15.58
N ASN A 34 -5.88 -12.34 14.35
CA ASN A 34 -4.51 -11.91 14.16
C ASN A 34 -4.34 -10.44 14.60
N PHE A 35 -3.09 -10.03 14.79
CA PHE A 35 -2.76 -8.73 15.36
C PHE A 35 -3.34 -7.57 14.53
N SER A 36 -3.18 -7.63 13.21
CA SER A 36 -3.72 -6.61 12.29
C SER A 36 -5.25 -6.52 12.38
N THR A 37 -5.94 -7.66 12.33
CA THR A 37 -7.41 -7.71 12.43
C THR A 37 -7.91 -7.20 13.77
N ALA A 38 -7.21 -7.54 14.86
CA ALA A 38 -7.59 -7.08 16.20
C ALA A 38 -7.47 -5.56 16.34
N LEU A 39 -6.35 -4.99 15.88
CA LEU A 39 -6.11 -3.54 15.95
C LEU A 39 -7.06 -2.76 15.04
N HIS A 40 -7.12 -3.09 13.77
CA HIS A 40 -7.97 -2.35 12.84
C HIS A 40 -9.45 -2.52 13.17
N GLY A 41 -9.87 -3.74 13.50
CA GLY A 41 -11.26 -4.02 13.87
C GLY A 41 -11.72 -3.28 15.11
N TRP A 42 -10.87 -3.18 16.14
CA TRP A 42 -11.18 -2.42 17.34
C TRP A 42 -11.25 -0.92 17.04
N HIS A 43 -10.22 -0.35 16.42
CA HIS A 43 -10.15 1.09 16.18
C HIS A 43 -11.22 1.57 15.20
N ALA A 44 -11.59 0.79 14.21
CA ALA A 44 -12.70 1.11 13.31
C ALA A 44 -14.04 1.27 14.03
N ASN A 45 -14.24 0.58 15.16
CA ASN A 45 -15.45 0.71 15.96
C ASN A 45 -15.45 1.95 16.88
N TYR A 46 -14.29 2.45 17.28
CA TYR A 46 -14.19 3.45 18.34
C TYR A 46 -13.42 4.71 17.97
N MET A 47 -12.84 4.75 16.79
CA MET A 47 -12.03 5.88 16.34
C MET A 47 -12.78 6.71 15.29
N TYR A 48 -13.28 7.85 15.71
CA TYR A 48 -14.09 8.76 14.86
C TYR A 48 -13.19 9.74 14.10
N VAL A 49 -12.32 9.21 13.24
CA VAL A 49 -11.44 10.05 12.40
C VAL A 49 -11.58 9.58 10.94
N GLU A 50 -11.86 10.52 10.06
CA GLU A 50 -12.13 10.24 8.66
C GLU A 50 -10.88 10.16 7.79
N GLY A 51 -11.01 9.38 6.71
CA GLY A 51 -10.05 9.29 5.61
C GLY A 51 -8.65 8.84 6.02
N GLY A 52 -7.66 9.29 5.28
CA GLY A 52 -6.26 8.94 5.51
C GLY A 52 -5.67 9.42 6.83
N ARG A 53 -6.31 10.37 7.51
CA ARG A 53 -5.89 10.83 8.85
C ARG A 53 -5.97 9.73 9.89
N ALA A 54 -6.98 8.87 9.82
CA ALA A 54 -7.11 7.72 10.72
C ALA A 54 -5.88 6.80 10.64
N CYS A 55 -5.39 6.57 9.44
CA CYS A 55 -4.21 5.75 9.19
C CYS A 55 -2.94 6.39 9.77
N ALA A 56 -2.77 7.69 9.52
CA ALA A 56 -1.60 8.46 9.94
C ALA A 56 -1.41 8.59 11.46
N MET A 57 -2.46 8.32 12.23
CA MET A 57 -2.35 8.31 13.70
C MET A 57 -1.50 7.15 14.24
N CYS A 58 -1.38 6.07 13.48
CA CYS A 58 -0.63 4.87 13.87
C CYS A 58 0.50 4.55 12.89
N HIS A 59 0.29 4.81 11.59
CA HIS A 59 1.27 4.56 10.55
C HIS A 59 2.06 5.83 10.23
N PRO A 60 3.40 5.76 10.11
CA PRO A 60 4.21 6.91 9.72
C PRO A 60 3.89 7.27 8.26
N ALA A 61 3.22 8.40 8.06
CA ALA A 61 2.71 8.83 6.76
C ALA A 61 3.06 10.29 6.44
N ALA A 62 4.01 10.88 7.14
CA ALA A 62 4.47 12.23 6.85
C ALA A 62 5.25 12.23 5.52
N SER A 63 4.81 13.05 4.56
CA SER A 63 5.45 13.16 3.25
C SER A 63 6.85 13.76 3.30
N ASP A 64 7.14 14.53 4.34
CA ASP A 64 8.41 15.17 4.64
C ASP A 64 9.24 14.44 5.70
N GLY A 65 8.74 13.31 6.21
CA GLY A 65 9.44 12.49 7.21
C GLY A 65 10.60 11.68 6.63
N ASN A 66 11.39 11.09 7.52
CA ASN A 66 12.49 10.20 7.16
C ASN A 66 12.05 8.79 6.76
N THR A 67 10.79 8.48 6.90
CA THR A 67 10.20 7.22 6.43
C THR A 67 9.78 7.34 4.97
N ARG A 68 9.78 6.21 4.26
CA ARG A 68 9.36 6.16 2.85
C ARG A 68 7.85 5.96 2.69
N CYS A 69 7.07 6.51 3.59
CA CYS A 69 5.62 6.37 3.54
C CYS A 69 4.98 7.64 2.98
N ASN A 70 4.00 7.45 2.12
CA ASN A 70 3.14 8.51 1.60
C ASN A 70 3.90 9.67 0.91
N ARG A 71 4.89 9.32 0.10
CA ARG A 71 5.64 10.24 -0.78
C ARG A 71 5.49 9.82 -2.23
N GLY A 72 5.75 10.73 -3.15
CA GLY A 72 5.71 10.46 -4.59
C GLY A 72 4.52 11.09 -5.28
N ILE A 73 4.20 10.61 -6.47
CA ILE A 73 3.18 11.22 -7.33
C ILE A 73 1.76 11.11 -6.74
N HIS A 74 1.40 10.00 -6.11
CA HIS A 74 0.05 9.82 -5.60
C HIS A 74 -0.35 10.86 -4.54
N PRO A 75 0.44 11.10 -3.48
CA PRO A 75 0.16 12.20 -2.57
C PRO A 75 0.17 13.59 -3.23
N GLN A 76 1.06 13.82 -4.21
CA GLN A 76 1.12 15.10 -4.93
C GLN A 76 -0.16 15.39 -5.72
N VAL A 77 -0.82 14.36 -6.24
CA VAL A 77 -2.12 14.49 -6.93
C VAL A 77 -3.32 14.29 -5.98
N GLY A 78 -3.09 14.41 -4.67
CA GLY A 78 -4.14 14.38 -3.65
C GLY A 78 -4.64 12.98 -3.26
N LYS A 79 -3.95 11.92 -3.66
CA LYS A 79 -4.28 10.56 -3.21
C LYS A 79 -3.67 10.31 -1.83
N ASN A 80 -4.41 9.62 -0.99
CA ASN A 80 -4.00 9.23 0.36
C ASN A 80 -4.22 7.74 0.59
N CYS A 81 -3.95 7.27 1.79
CA CYS A 81 -4.06 5.85 2.15
C CYS A 81 -5.42 5.25 1.80
N SER A 82 -6.50 5.98 2.08
CA SER A 82 -7.86 5.47 1.88
C SER A 82 -8.25 5.32 0.41
N ASN A 83 -7.63 6.04 -0.50
CA ASN A 83 -7.89 5.88 -1.94
C ASN A 83 -7.46 4.51 -2.49
N CYS A 84 -6.48 3.88 -1.82
CA CYS A 84 -5.97 2.58 -2.18
C CYS A 84 -6.43 1.48 -1.25
N HIS A 85 -6.38 1.73 0.07
CA HIS A 85 -6.67 0.71 1.09
C HIS A 85 -8.10 0.74 1.64
N GLY A 86 -8.89 1.73 1.25
CA GLY A 86 -10.20 1.98 1.83
C GLY A 86 -10.12 2.82 3.12
N THR A 87 -11.26 3.25 3.59
CA THR A 87 -11.38 3.87 4.91
C THR A 87 -10.94 2.89 5.99
N LEU A 88 -10.70 3.37 7.20
CA LEU A 88 -10.35 2.47 8.32
C LEU A 88 -11.43 1.38 8.51
N GLU A 89 -12.68 1.76 8.34
CA GLU A 89 -13.82 0.84 8.47
C GLU A 89 -13.86 -0.21 7.34
N GLU A 90 -13.70 0.19 6.09
CA GLU A 90 -13.62 -0.73 4.94
C GLU A 90 -12.42 -1.68 5.07
N HIS A 91 -11.26 -1.14 5.45
CA HIS A 91 -10.06 -1.93 5.69
C HIS A 91 -10.27 -2.97 6.80
N ALA A 92 -10.81 -2.54 7.94
CA ALA A 92 -11.13 -3.42 9.07
C ALA A 92 -12.16 -4.49 8.69
N THR A 93 -13.21 -4.10 7.95
CA THR A 93 -14.26 -5.03 7.50
C THR A 93 -13.68 -6.15 6.65
N GLY A 94 -12.79 -5.83 5.72
CA GLY A 94 -12.11 -6.84 4.90
C GLY A 94 -11.30 -7.85 5.73
N LEU A 95 -10.58 -7.36 6.75
CA LEU A 95 -9.81 -8.22 7.67
C LEU A 95 -10.71 -9.09 8.56
N LEU A 96 -11.77 -8.51 9.10
CA LEU A 96 -12.73 -9.22 9.94
C LEU A 96 -13.48 -10.29 9.15
N ASN A 97 -13.83 -10.00 7.89
CA ASN A 97 -14.45 -10.96 6.99
C ASN A 97 -13.53 -12.13 6.65
N ALA A 98 -12.23 -11.90 6.52
CA ALA A 98 -11.25 -12.97 6.33
C ALA A 98 -11.13 -13.91 7.55
N GLN A 99 -11.56 -13.45 8.71
CA GLN A 99 -11.57 -14.21 9.98
C GLN A 99 -12.98 -14.35 10.57
N LYS A 100 -13.99 -14.40 9.71
CA LYS A 100 -15.43 -14.43 10.08
C LYS A 100 -15.82 -15.55 11.04
N ASP A 101 -15.09 -16.65 11.04
CA ASP A 101 -15.35 -17.79 11.92
C ASP A 101 -14.89 -17.53 13.38
N ASN A 102 -14.17 -16.43 13.61
CA ASN A 102 -13.76 -16.03 14.93
C ASN A 102 -14.87 -15.22 15.62
N PRO A 103 -15.32 -15.59 16.82
CA PRO A 103 -16.38 -14.87 17.53
C PRO A 103 -16.06 -13.38 17.76
N SER A 104 -14.79 -13.03 17.92
CA SER A 104 -14.36 -11.63 18.06
C SER A 104 -14.57 -10.84 16.77
N SER A 105 -14.31 -11.45 15.61
CA SER A 105 -14.60 -10.84 14.31
C SER A 105 -16.09 -10.60 14.11
N GLN A 106 -16.90 -11.59 14.40
CA GLN A 106 -18.37 -11.49 14.28
C GLN A 106 -18.95 -10.37 15.13
N ARG A 107 -18.43 -10.20 16.36
CA ARG A 107 -18.84 -9.11 17.25
C ARG A 107 -18.46 -7.76 16.70
N LEU A 108 -17.21 -7.59 16.24
CA LEU A 108 -16.68 -6.30 15.77
C LEU A 108 -17.34 -5.89 14.46
N VAL A 109 -17.60 -6.81 13.53
CA VAL A 109 -18.28 -6.52 12.26
C VAL A 109 -19.69 -5.95 12.48
N LYS A 110 -20.42 -6.45 13.47
CA LYS A 110 -21.81 -6.00 13.74
C LYS A 110 -21.92 -4.51 14.06
N ASN A 111 -20.87 -3.90 14.57
CA ASN A 111 -20.86 -2.50 14.97
C ASN A 111 -20.37 -1.57 13.85
N LEU A 112 -19.87 -2.11 12.74
CA LEU A 112 -19.41 -1.31 11.61
C LEU A 112 -20.60 -0.91 10.74
N LYS A 113 -20.54 0.31 10.21
CA LYS A 113 -21.58 0.89 9.36
C LYS A 113 -21.35 0.62 7.88
N THR A 114 -20.13 0.22 7.52
CA THR A 114 -19.77 -0.11 6.14
C THR A 114 -20.62 -1.26 5.63
N THR A 115 -21.09 -1.16 4.41
CA THR A 115 -21.86 -2.19 3.73
C THR A 115 -20.95 -3.40 3.46
N VAL A 116 -21.01 -4.36 4.38
CA VAL A 116 -20.11 -5.53 4.45
C VAL A 116 -20.09 -6.34 3.16
N ALA A 117 -21.23 -6.40 2.46
CA ALA A 117 -21.37 -7.14 1.20
C ALA A 117 -20.43 -6.66 0.08
N GLU A 118 -20.01 -5.41 0.13
CA GLU A 118 -19.16 -4.79 -0.89
C GLU A 118 -17.66 -4.92 -0.59
N VAL A 119 -17.30 -5.29 0.64
CA VAL A 119 -15.91 -5.37 1.06
C VAL A 119 -15.43 -6.82 1.02
N LYS A 120 -14.56 -7.11 0.07
CA LYS A 120 -13.99 -8.45 -0.08
C LYS A 120 -13.12 -8.83 1.13
N PRO A 121 -13.13 -10.12 1.53
CA PRO A 121 -12.21 -10.63 2.55
C PRO A 121 -10.75 -10.36 2.18
N ARG A 122 -9.93 -10.01 3.16
CA ARG A 122 -8.51 -9.66 2.97
C ARG A 122 -7.63 -10.37 3.99
N SER A 123 -6.50 -10.83 3.54
CA SER A 123 -5.44 -11.33 4.43
C SER A 123 -4.46 -10.22 4.77
N PRO A 124 -3.86 -10.20 5.97
CA PRO A 124 -3.01 -9.09 6.43
C PRO A 124 -1.84 -8.72 5.52
N TRP A 125 -1.33 -9.65 4.74
CA TRP A 125 -0.17 -9.44 3.84
C TRP A 125 -0.52 -9.46 2.36
N ILE A 126 -1.77 -9.64 2.01
CA ILE A 126 -2.26 -9.66 0.64
C ILE A 126 -3.26 -8.51 0.49
N GLN A 127 -2.82 -7.30 0.84
CA GLN A 127 -3.66 -6.10 0.81
C GLN A 127 -3.13 -5.05 -0.16
N GLU A 128 -2.31 -5.48 -1.10
CA GLU A 128 -1.81 -4.58 -2.13
C GLU A 128 -2.93 -4.31 -3.13
N PRO A 129 -3.34 -3.04 -3.33
CA PRO A 129 -4.29 -2.70 -4.38
C PRO A 129 -3.71 -3.05 -5.74
N GLU A 130 -4.60 -3.39 -6.67
CA GLU A 130 -4.22 -3.64 -8.06
C GLU A 130 -3.97 -2.32 -8.78
N CYS A 131 -2.72 -2.06 -9.18
CA CYS A 131 -2.35 -0.84 -9.89
C CYS A 131 -3.17 -0.66 -11.17
N LEU A 132 -3.38 -1.75 -11.91
CA LEU A 132 -4.16 -1.76 -13.15
C LEU A 132 -5.67 -1.59 -12.91
N GLY A 133 -6.12 -1.65 -11.67
CA GLY A 133 -7.49 -1.26 -11.30
C GLY A 133 -7.76 0.22 -11.56
N CYS A 134 -6.77 1.06 -11.31
CA CYS A 134 -6.81 2.49 -11.63
C CYS A 134 -6.12 2.79 -12.95
N HIS A 135 -4.93 2.26 -13.19
CA HIS A 135 -4.13 2.45 -14.40
C HIS A 135 -4.49 1.42 -15.48
N ARG A 136 -5.77 1.38 -15.87
CA ARG A 136 -6.28 0.42 -16.86
C ARG A 136 -5.49 0.52 -18.16
N SER A 137 -4.99 -0.62 -18.61
CA SER A 137 -4.12 -0.70 -19.81
C SER A 137 -2.92 0.25 -19.75
N PHE A 138 -2.36 0.47 -18.57
CA PHE A 138 -1.23 1.38 -18.31
C PHE A 138 -1.49 2.84 -18.68
N LYS A 139 -2.74 3.27 -18.69
CA LYS A 139 -3.11 4.67 -18.93
C LYS A 139 -3.18 5.46 -17.62
N GLN A 140 -3.20 6.79 -17.75
CA GLN A 140 -3.50 7.66 -16.62
C GLN A 140 -4.90 7.34 -16.08
N PRO A 141 -5.07 7.24 -14.76
CA PRO A 141 -6.38 6.99 -14.17
C PRO A 141 -7.34 8.13 -14.41
N GLU A 142 -8.60 7.81 -14.49
CA GLU A 142 -9.66 8.81 -14.48
C GLU A 142 -9.69 9.54 -13.13
N LYS A 143 -10.09 10.83 -13.16
CA LYS A 143 -10.27 11.62 -11.95
C LYS A 143 -11.26 10.92 -11.01
N GLY A 144 -10.89 10.78 -9.76
CA GLY A 144 -11.74 10.10 -8.77
C GLY A 144 -11.56 8.58 -8.69
N SER A 145 -10.75 7.96 -9.56
CA SER A 145 -10.45 6.54 -9.48
C SER A 145 -9.96 6.14 -8.08
N SER A 146 -10.42 4.99 -7.60
CA SER A 146 -10.04 4.39 -6.34
C SER A 146 -9.51 2.98 -6.54
N GLY A 147 -8.48 2.62 -5.78
CA GLY A 147 -7.92 1.27 -5.72
C GLY A 147 -8.64 0.36 -4.72
N VAL A 148 -9.65 0.88 -4.01
CA VAL A 148 -10.38 0.11 -3.00
C VAL A 148 -11.13 -1.04 -3.67
N ASN A 149 -10.98 -2.23 -3.11
CA ASN A 149 -11.60 -3.47 -3.60
C ASN A 149 -11.26 -3.87 -5.05
N THR A 150 -10.25 -3.26 -5.66
CA THR A 150 -9.75 -3.63 -6.99
C THR A 150 -8.77 -4.82 -6.97
N TRP A 151 -8.74 -5.53 -5.87
CA TRP A 151 -7.87 -6.70 -5.66
C TRP A 151 -8.15 -7.75 -6.72
N ASN A 152 -7.11 -8.18 -7.37
CA ASN A 152 -7.21 -9.34 -8.23
C ASN A 152 -6.80 -10.58 -7.43
N GLU A 153 -7.77 -11.34 -6.98
CA GLU A 153 -7.54 -12.59 -6.24
C GLU A 153 -6.79 -13.64 -7.07
N ALA A 154 -6.89 -13.57 -8.39
CA ALA A 154 -6.15 -14.44 -9.30
C ALA A 154 -4.63 -14.15 -9.28
N PHE A 155 -4.25 -12.94 -8.88
CA PHE A 155 -2.85 -12.58 -8.69
C PHE A 155 -2.52 -12.59 -7.20
N THR A 156 -2.25 -13.75 -6.65
CA THR A 156 -1.76 -13.91 -5.28
C THR A 156 -0.37 -13.30 -5.06
N GLN A 157 0.17 -12.62 -6.06
CA GLN A 157 1.49 -12.03 -6.02
C GLN A 157 1.45 -10.64 -5.40
N LEU A 158 2.33 -10.42 -4.44
CA LEU A 158 2.56 -9.09 -3.87
C LEU A 158 3.15 -8.17 -4.94
N TYR A 159 2.92 -6.86 -4.83
CA TYR A 159 3.46 -5.84 -5.74
C TYR A 159 4.95 -6.06 -6.06
N ARG A 160 5.73 -6.40 -5.05
CA ARG A 160 7.19 -6.63 -5.19
C ARG A 160 7.57 -7.76 -6.15
N VAL A 161 6.66 -8.67 -6.48
CA VAL A 161 6.90 -9.80 -7.40
C VAL A 161 6.06 -9.73 -8.68
N ARG A 162 5.15 -8.75 -8.79
CA ARG A 162 4.37 -8.52 -10.01
C ARG A 162 5.28 -8.12 -11.16
N THR A 163 4.89 -8.55 -12.33
CA THR A 163 5.59 -8.25 -13.58
C THR A 163 4.67 -7.56 -14.57
N ASP A 164 5.28 -6.83 -15.49
CA ASP A 164 4.64 -6.32 -16.68
C ASP A 164 4.47 -7.43 -17.76
N ASN A 165 4.03 -7.04 -18.94
CA ASN A 165 3.81 -7.95 -20.07
C ASN A 165 5.11 -8.61 -20.61
N THR A 166 6.27 -8.07 -20.27
CA THR A 166 7.58 -8.60 -20.69
C THR A 166 8.24 -9.46 -19.63
N GLY A 167 7.59 -9.62 -18.47
CA GLY A 167 8.15 -10.33 -17.32
C GLY A 167 9.06 -9.48 -16.42
N MET A 168 9.21 -8.17 -16.69
CA MET A 168 9.95 -7.26 -15.84
C MET A 168 9.12 -6.92 -14.59
N ARG A 169 9.73 -6.96 -13.42
CA ARG A 169 9.05 -6.61 -12.17
C ARG A 169 8.68 -5.14 -12.14
N CYS A 170 7.45 -4.83 -11.77
CA CYS A 170 6.98 -3.45 -11.61
C CYS A 170 7.90 -2.64 -10.69
N ALA A 171 8.33 -3.23 -9.58
CA ALA A 171 9.22 -2.59 -8.61
C ALA A 171 10.64 -2.30 -9.17
N ALA A 172 11.03 -2.86 -10.31
CA ALA A 172 12.33 -2.56 -10.94
C ALA A 172 12.36 -1.15 -11.52
N CYS A 173 11.23 -0.67 -12.05
CA CYS A 173 11.09 0.68 -12.60
C CYS A 173 10.33 1.60 -11.64
N HIS A 174 9.27 1.09 -11.03
CA HIS A 174 8.53 1.80 -9.99
C HIS A 174 9.12 1.44 -8.62
N ASN A 175 9.32 2.43 -7.80
CA ASN A 175 9.81 2.23 -6.44
C ASN A 175 8.71 1.63 -5.55
N SER A 176 8.80 1.79 -4.25
CA SER A 176 7.72 1.43 -3.34
C SER A 176 6.43 2.17 -3.71
N PRO A 177 5.26 1.52 -3.69
CA PRO A 177 3.98 2.18 -3.98
C PRO A 177 3.64 3.31 -2.99
N HIS A 178 4.32 3.38 -1.86
CA HIS A 178 4.22 4.48 -0.91
C HIS A 178 5.25 5.60 -1.14
N SER A 179 6.16 5.45 -2.08
CA SER A 179 7.29 6.35 -2.36
C SER A 179 7.62 6.36 -3.84
N GLU A 180 6.60 6.55 -4.67
CA GLU A 180 6.76 6.58 -6.12
C GLU A 180 7.40 7.88 -6.61
N TYR A 181 7.87 7.83 -7.84
CA TYR A 181 8.51 8.96 -8.49
C TYR A 181 7.51 10.09 -8.86
N PRO A 182 7.95 11.33 -8.85
CA PRO A 182 9.16 11.87 -8.25
C PRO A 182 8.99 12.01 -6.73
N ALA A 183 9.69 11.19 -5.97
CA ALA A 183 9.66 11.29 -4.51
C ALA A 183 10.73 12.27 -4.00
N VAL A 184 10.39 13.04 -2.98
CA VAL A 184 11.28 13.99 -2.33
C VAL A 184 11.52 13.56 -0.89
N ASN A 185 12.77 13.44 -0.52
CA ASN A 185 13.19 13.14 0.85
C ASN A 185 13.83 14.38 1.47
N ALA A 186 13.30 14.84 2.60
CA ALA A 186 13.82 15.99 3.33
C ALA A 186 15.25 15.77 3.89
N PHE A 187 15.61 14.52 4.17
CA PHE A 187 16.89 14.13 4.78
C PHE A 187 17.96 13.69 3.77
N GLY A 188 17.59 13.49 2.52
CA GLY A 188 18.54 13.07 1.50
C GLY A 188 17.91 13.07 0.12
N LYS A 189 18.33 13.98 -0.71
CA LYS A 189 17.75 14.27 -2.03
C LYS A 189 17.59 13.05 -2.96
N ASN A 190 18.43 12.03 -2.77
CA ASN A 190 18.53 10.89 -3.69
C ASN A 190 18.09 9.56 -3.06
N GLN A 191 17.67 9.55 -1.79
CA GLN A 191 17.44 8.31 -1.07
C GLN A 191 16.16 7.59 -1.49
N ASP A 192 15.18 8.30 -2.02
CA ASP A 192 13.94 7.71 -2.48
C ASP A 192 14.01 7.21 -3.93
N ASN A 193 14.96 7.73 -4.70
CA ASN A 193 15.15 7.46 -6.12
C ASN A 193 16.52 6.83 -6.38
N THR A 194 16.87 5.81 -5.61
CA THR A 194 18.22 5.25 -5.64
C THR A 194 18.61 4.72 -7.02
N GLN A 195 17.77 3.96 -7.66
CA GLN A 195 18.11 3.38 -8.96
C GLN A 195 18.21 4.42 -10.10
N PRO A 196 17.17 5.21 -10.38
CA PRO A 196 17.28 6.25 -11.41
C PRO A 196 18.36 7.27 -11.15
N MET A 197 18.57 7.70 -9.91
CA MET A 197 19.63 8.64 -9.55
C MET A 197 21.01 8.03 -9.68
N GLN A 198 21.18 6.77 -9.32
CA GLN A 198 22.47 6.08 -9.43
C GLN A 198 22.86 5.81 -10.88
N TYR A 199 21.94 5.36 -11.70
CA TYR A 199 22.25 4.91 -13.05
C TYR A 199 21.94 5.96 -14.12
N GLY A 200 20.85 6.69 -13.99
CA GLY A 200 20.38 7.66 -14.97
C GLY A 200 20.55 9.13 -14.56
N LYS A 201 20.97 9.41 -13.34
CA LYS A 201 21.04 10.78 -12.76
C LYS A 201 19.71 11.54 -12.93
N SER A 202 18.60 10.82 -12.96
CA SER A 202 17.26 11.37 -13.17
C SER A 202 16.38 11.09 -11.95
N PRO A 203 15.56 12.03 -11.49
CA PRO A 203 14.56 11.80 -10.45
C PRO A 203 13.33 11.04 -10.98
N LEU A 204 13.27 10.77 -12.27
CA LEU A 204 12.15 10.08 -12.91
C LEU A 204 12.33 8.55 -12.83
N PRO A 205 11.25 7.78 -12.94
CA PRO A 205 11.33 6.33 -12.98
C PRO A 205 12.19 5.85 -14.15
N ILE A 206 12.81 4.70 -13.98
CA ILE A 206 13.46 4.00 -15.10
C ILE A 206 12.38 3.72 -16.16
N GLY A 207 12.69 4.01 -17.42
CA GLY A 207 11.72 3.94 -18.53
C GLY A 207 11.10 5.27 -18.91
N ALA A 208 11.25 6.31 -18.05
CA ALA A 208 11.01 7.68 -18.49
C ALA A 208 12.06 8.13 -19.51
N GLU A 209 11.80 9.22 -20.19
CA GLU A 209 12.68 9.77 -21.21
C GLU A 209 14.14 9.87 -20.73
N SER A 210 15.07 9.45 -21.56
CA SER A 210 16.51 9.41 -21.29
C SER A 210 16.96 8.41 -20.20
N THR A 211 16.11 7.47 -19.79
CA THR A 211 16.48 6.48 -18.78
C THR A 211 16.45 5.04 -19.28
N CYS A 212 16.03 4.77 -20.51
CA CYS A 212 16.03 3.40 -21.08
C CYS A 212 17.44 2.78 -21.10
N LYS A 213 18.46 3.62 -21.25
CA LYS A 213 19.87 3.19 -21.26
C LYS A 213 20.36 2.60 -19.94
N VAL A 214 19.59 2.68 -18.88
CA VAL A 214 19.89 1.97 -17.63
C VAL A 214 19.95 0.46 -17.86
N CYS A 215 19.08 -0.05 -18.73
CA CYS A 215 18.98 -1.48 -19.05
C CYS A 215 19.23 -1.77 -20.53
N HIS A 216 19.04 -0.82 -21.43
CA HIS A 216 19.17 -0.99 -22.88
C HIS A 216 20.41 -0.26 -23.41
N MET A 217 20.95 -0.74 -24.53
CA MET A 217 22.10 -0.09 -25.18
C MET A 217 21.73 1.24 -25.84
N LYS A 218 20.44 1.49 -26.05
CA LYS A 218 19.93 2.74 -26.67
C LYS A 218 18.61 3.15 -26.05
N GLU A 219 18.24 4.41 -26.23
CA GLU A 219 16.89 4.86 -25.91
C GLU A 219 15.88 4.18 -26.82
N MET A 220 14.74 3.79 -26.25
CA MET A 220 13.70 3.08 -26.95
C MET A 220 12.60 4.05 -27.38
N GLU A 221 12.21 3.95 -28.63
CA GLU A 221 11.14 4.80 -29.18
C GLU A 221 9.75 4.38 -28.66
N TYR A 222 9.56 3.09 -28.44
CA TYR A 222 8.34 2.50 -27.90
C TYR A 222 8.66 1.66 -26.66
N SER A 223 7.73 1.61 -25.72
CA SER A 223 7.87 0.75 -24.54
C SER A 223 7.17 -0.58 -24.76
N GLY A 224 7.94 -1.66 -24.83
CA GLY A 224 7.40 -3.02 -24.78
C GLY A 224 6.84 -3.38 -23.40
N HIS A 225 7.31 -2.68 -22.36
CA HIS A 225 6.85 -2.88 -20.98
C HIS A 225 5.43 -2.35 -20.77
N HIS A 226 5.13 -1.20 -21.37
CA HIS A 226 3.82 -0.56 -21.32
C HIS A 226 3.35 -0.23 -22.76
N PRO A 227 2.84 -1.20 -23.49
CA PRO A 227 2.55 -1.05 -24.93
C PRO A 227 1.52 0.03 -25.25
N ASN A 228 0.67 0.37 -24.29
CA ASN A 228 -0.35 1.41 -24.44
C ASN A 228 0.09 2.78 -23.86
N MET A 229 1.33 2.88 -23.40
CA MET A 229 1.85 4.14 -22.87
C MET A 229 2.19 5.06 -24.03
N VAL A 230 1.40 6.09 -24.21
CA VAL A 230 1.67 7.13 -25.23
C VAL A 230 2.86 7.99 -24.80
N ARG A 231 3.58 8.47 -25.82
CA ARG A 231 4.76 9.33 -25.69
C ARG A 231 4.68 10.45 -24.63
N PRO A 232 3.53 11.12 -24.37
CA PRO A 232 3.42 12.17 -23.36
C PRO A 232 3.73 11.73 -21.93
N PHE A 233 3.53 10.46 -21.57
CA PHE A 233 3.90 9.94 -20.25
C PHE A 233 5.40 9.82 -20.04
N ARG A 234 6.17 9.88 -21.11
CA ARG A 234 7.64 9.84 -21.09
C ARG A 234 8.25 11.22 -20.99
N ASN A 235 7.49 12.27 -21.18
CA ASN A 235 7.94 13.66 -21.19
C ASN A 235 7.61 14.34 -19.87
N ARG A 236 8.54 15.12 -19.34
CA ARG A 236 8.47 15.86 -18.06
C ARG A 236 7.23 16.75 -17.91
N VAL A 237 6.61 17.15 -19.02
CA VAL A 237 5.49 18.09 -19.04
C VAL A 237 4.24 17.54 -18.35
N VAL A 238 4.10 16.22 -18.24
CA VAL A 238 2.90 15.60 -17.60
C VAL A 238 3.03 15.48 -16.08
N LEU A 239 4.23 15.60 -15.54
CA LEU A 239 4.47 15.50 -14.10
C LEU A 239 4.43 16.86 -13.38
N SER A 240 4.13 17.94 -14.09
CA SER A 240 4.06 19.30 -13.58
C SER A 240 2.63 19.83 -13.35
N HIS A 241 1.64 18.94 -13.36
CA HIS A 241 0.23 19.33 -13.12
C HIS A 241 -0.36 18.61 -11.92
#